data_a0406e9edfecd4d933d4860fef61815c
#
_entry.id   a0406e9edfecd4d933d4860fef61815c
#
_cell.length_a   1.000
_cell.length_b   1.000
_cell.length_c   1.000
_cell.angle_alpha   90.00
_cell.angle_beta   90.00
_cell.angle_gamma   90.00
#
_symmetry.space_group_name_H-M   'P 1'
#
loop_
_entity.id
_entity.type
_entity.pdbx_description
1 polymer ?
#
loop_
_entity_poly.entity_id
_entity_poly.type
_entity_poly.pdbx_seq_one_letter_code
_entity_poly.pdbx_strand_id
1 'polypeptide(L)'
;MNIHEYQAKALLNEFGVAISKGVPVLKAADADAAAKALPGPVWVVKSQIHAGGRGKGKFKEASAGDKGGVRIAKSVAEVGEFAKQMLGATLVTIQTGAHGKQVNRLYIEEGSDIDKEFYLSILVNRETSEVSFVVSTEGGVNIEDVAHNSPEKIVTFSIDPATGIMGHHGRTVANALKLSGDLAKQAEKLTAQLYAAFVAKDMSMLEINPLVVTKQGQLRVLDAKVSFDDNALYRHPDVLALRDETEEDAKEIEASKHDLNYVTLDGNIGCMVNGAGLAMATMDIIKLYGMAPANFLDVGGGADRTKVTAAFKIITADPNVKGILVNIFGGIMKCDIIAEGVVAAVKEAGLKVPLVVRLEGTNVEQGKKILRESGLNVVPADDLDDAAQKIVKAVKGS
;
A
#
# COMPACT_ATOMS: atom_id res chain seq x y z
N MET A 1 1.44 -3.22 -5.64
CA MET A 1 2.34 -4.04 -4.77
C MET A 1 3.47 -3.18 -4.24
N ASN A 2 3.79 -3.25 -2.95
CA ASN A 2 4.92 -2.56 -2.33
C ASN A 2 6.07 -3.56 -2.07
N ILE A 3 7.30 -3.04 -1.96
CA ILE A 3 8.47 -3.82 -1.59
C ILE A 3 9.23 -3.13 -0.45
N HIS A 4 10.09 -3.89 0.25
CA HIS A 4 10.91 -3.34 1.30
C HIS A 4 12.04 -2.42 0.78
N GLU A 5 12.53 -1.52 1.63
CA GLU A 5 13.59 -0.57 1.30
C GLU A 5 14.84 -1.27 0.71
N TYR A 6 15.29 -2.36 1.32
CA TYR A 6 16.48 -3.07 0.83
C TYR A 6 16.27 -3.67 -0.57
N GLN A 7 15.05 -4.14 -0.88
CA GLN A 7 14.68 -4.64 -2.21
C GLN A 7 14.60 -3.50 -3.22
N ALA A 8 13.98 -2.37 -2.83
CA ALA A 8 13.93 -1.15 -3.65
C ALA A 8 15.33 -0.66 -4.02
N LYS A 9 16.23 -0.60 -3.04
CA LYS A 9 17.62 -0.19 -3.27
C LYS A 9 18.38 -1.17 -4.17
N ALA A 10 18.20 -2.48 -3.97
CA ALA A 10 18.81 -3.49 -4.84
C ALA A 10 18.35 -3.33 -6.28
N LEU A 11 17.04 -3.18 -6.51
CA LEU A 11 16.45 -2.96 -7.83
C LEU A 11 16.96 -1.66 -8.47
N LEU A 12 17.00 -0.55 -7.75
CA LEU A 12 17.53 0.71 -8.26
C LEU A 12 19.02 0.61 -8.63
N ASN A 13 19.79 -0.15 -7.86
CA ASN A 13 21.20 -0.40 -8.15
C ASN A 13 21.42 -1.16 -9.46
N GLU A 14 20.50 -2.04 -9.87
CA GLU A 14 20.56 -2.70 -11.20
C GLU A 14 20.50 -1.68 -12.35
N PHE A 15 19.84 -0.55 -12.15
CA PHE A 15 19.81 0.58 -13.08
C PHE A 15 20.99 1.56 -12.89
N GLY A 16 21.96 1.20 -12.04
CA GLY A 16 23.17 1.98 -11.79
C GLY A 16 22.99 3.15 -10.83
N VAL A 17 21.86 3.22 -10.11
CA VAL A 17 21.61 4.24 -9.08
C VAL A 17 22.59 4.03 -7.91
N ALA A 18 23.25 5.09 -7.48
CA ALA A 18 24.15 5.07 -6.34
C ALA A 18 23.34 4.93 -5.03
N ILE A 19 23.60 3.87 -4.29
CA ILE A 19 22.97 3.55 -3.00
C ILE A 19 24.04 3.35 -1.92
N SER A 20 23.67 3.45 -0.65
CA SER A 20 24.50 2.96 0.44
C SER A 20 24.45 1.43 0.49
N LYS A 21 25.60 0.81 0.80
CA LYS A 21 25.68 -0.66 0.90
C LYS A 21 24.98 -1.15 2.15
N GLY A 22 24.28 -2.26 2.05
CA GLY A 22 23.59 -2.86 3.17
C GLY A 22 23.31 -4.34 2.96
N VAL A 23 22.96 -5.03 4.05
CA VAL A 23 22.67 -6.45 4.09
C VAL A 23 21.34 -6.67 4.81
N PRO A 24 20.35 -7.36 4.20
CA PRO A 24 19.12 -7.74 4.88
C PRO A 24 19.38 -8.85 5.90
N VAL A 25 18.71 -8.79 7.05
CA VAL A 25 18.83 -9.75 8.14
C VAL A 25 17.44 -10.22 8.58
N LEU A 26 17.21 -11.53 8.51
CA LEU A 26 15.96 -12.16 8.91
C LEU A 26 16.07 -12.86 10.28
N LYS A 27 17.28 -13.12 10.74
CA LYS A 27 17.56 -13.74 12.04
C LYS A 27 18.58 -12.91 12.80
N ALA A 28 18.33 -12.62 14.05
CA ALA A 28 19.23 -11.80 14.87
C ALA A 28 20.68 -12.38 14.94
N ALA A 29 20.82 -13.70 14.82
CA ALA A 29 22.13 -14.35 14.81
C ALA A 29 23.02 -13.96 13.63
N ASP A 30 22.43 -13.50 12.52
CA ASP A 30 23.16 -13.15 11.29
C ASP A 30 23.63 -11.68 11.30
N ALA A 31 23.19 -10.89 12.28
CA ALA A 31 23.42 -9.45 12.32
C ALA A 31 24.92 -9.06 12.45
N ASP A 32 25.67 -9.80 13.27
CA ASP A 32 27.11 -9.57 13.46
C ASP A 32 27.90 -9.83 12.17
N ALA A 33 27.53 -10.90 11.44
CA ALA A 33 28.13 -11.24 10.16
C ALA A 33 27.83 -10.17 9.10
N ALA A 34 26.58 -9.71 9.05
CA ALA A 34 26.15 -8.64 8.15
C ALA A 34 26.91 -7.34 8.41
N ALA A 35 27.06 -6.94 9.68
CA ALA A 35 27.82 -5.75 10.04
C ALA A 35 29.31 -5.85 9.64
N LYS A 36 29.94 -7.02 9.84
CA LYS A 36 31.35 -7.26 9.47
C LYS A 36 31.57 -7.25 7.94
N ALA A 37 30.55 -7.53 7.14
CA ALA A 37 30.62 -7.48 5.68
C ALA A 37 30.55 -6.05 5.12
N LEU A 38 30.22 -5.06 5.96
CA LEU A 38 30.05 -3.66 5.59
C LEU A 38 31.19 -2.80 6.13
N PRO A 39 31.52 -1.69 5.45
CA PRO A 39 32.48 -0.72 5.98
C PRO A 39 32.01 -0.16 7.33
N GLY A 40 32.91 -0.20 8.32
CA GLY A 40 32.71 0.47 9.61
C GLY A 40 33.29 1.90 9.63
N PRO A 41 33.28 2.57 10.77
CA PRO A 41 32.92 2.10 12.12
C PRO A 41 31.45 2.41 12.52
N VAL A 42 30.61 2.84 11.61
CA VAL A 42 29.21 3.20 11.90
C VAL A 42 28.28 2.38 11.01
N TRP A 43 27.25 1.81 11.61
CA TRP A 43 26.18 1.08 10.91
C TRP A 43 24.83 1.65 11.30
N VAL A 44 23.84 1.47 10.41
CA VAL A 44 22.45 1.83 10.68
C VAL A 44 21.61 0.57 10.61
N VAL A 45 20.92 0.23 11.70
CA VAL A 45 20.00 -0.90 11.79
C VAL A 45 18.59 -0.39 11.56
N LYS A 46 17.96 -0.80 10.46
CA LYS A 46 16.65 -0.29 10.00
C LYS A 46 15.61 -1.40 10.01
N SER A 47 14.51 -1.22 10.75
CA SER A 47 13.32 -2.07 10.62
C SER A 47 12.78 -2.01 9.21
N GLN A 48 12.41 -3.17 8.66
CA GLN A 48 11.81 -3.28 7.33
C GLN A 48 10.32 -3.60 7.48
N ILE A 49 9.50 -2.59 7.37
CA ILE A 49 8.03 -2.66 7.30
C ILE A 49 7.55 -1.73 6.19
N HIS A 50 6.40 -2.00 5.59
CA HIS A 50 5.81 -1.17 4.54
C HIS A 50 5.14 0.09 5.11
N ALA A 51 5.84 0.79 5.99
CA ALA A 51 5.38 2.04 6.59
C ALA A 51 6.53 3.03 6.76
N GLY A 52 6.23 4.30 6.55
CA GLY A 52 7.14 5.41 6.80
C GLY A 52 7.20 5.81 8.28
N GLY A 53 8.11 6.75 8.59
CA GLY A 53 8.25 7.28 9.95
C GLY A 53 8.91 6.33 10.95
N ARG A 54 9.57 5.26 10.47
CA ARG A 54 10.19 4.22 11.29
C ARG A 54 11.14 4.76 12.36
N GLY A 55 11.93 5.78 12.03
CA GLY A 55 12.90 6.39 12.96
C GLY A 55 12.25 7.04 14.18
N LYS A 56 11.05 7.62 14.01
CA LYS A 56 10.24 8.24 15.08
C LYS A 56 9.23 7.28 15.70
N GLY A 57 9.10 6.07 15.16
CA GLY A 57 8.19 5.04 15.65
C GLY A 57 8.59 4.55 17.05
N LYS A 58 7.64 3.89 17.74
CA LYS A 58 7.84 3.30 19.06
C LYS A 58 7.48 1.82 19.03
N PHE A 59 8.28 1.00 19.67
CA PHE A 59 7.96 -0.40 19.86
C PHE A 59 6.94 -0.58 20.99
N LYS A 60 6.05 -1.56 20.85
CA LYS A 60 5.10 -1.93 21.92
C LYS A 60 5.77 -2.67 23.05
N GLU A 61 6.73 -3.51 22.74
CA GLU A 61 7.44 -4.38 23.69
C GLU A 61 8.54 -3.58 24.39
N ALA A 62 8.50 -3.57 25.73
CA ALA A 62 9.51 -2.91 26.55
C ALA A 62 10.93 -3.47 26.32
N SER A 63 11.04 -4.76 25.95
CA SER A 63 12.31 -5.41 25.61
C SER A 63 13.00 -4.81 24.38
N ALA A 64 12.25 -4.12 23.52
CA ALA A 64 12.81 -3.41 22.36
C ALA A 64 13.47 -2.07 22.74
N GLY A 65 13.32 -1.59 23.97
CA GLY A 65 13.85 -0.33 24.46
C GLY A 65 13.14 0.91 23.89
N ASP A 66 13.62 2.10 24.25
CA ASP A 66 12.96 3.38 23.94
C ASP A 66 13.31 3.96 22.56
N LYS A 67 14.27 3.35 21.83
CA LYS A 67 14.71 3.83 20.50
C LYS A 67 13.73 3.38 19.42
N GLY A 68 13.58 4.19 18.38
CA GLY A 68 12.75 3.88 17.22
C GLY A 68 13.25 2.72 16.35
N GLY A 69 12.58 2.54 15.20
CA GLY A 69 12.88 1.48 14.24
C GLY A 69 14.09 1.75 13.32
N VAL A 70 14.83 2.84 13.53
CA VAL A 70 16.11 3.14 12.86
C VAL A 70 17.11 3.50 13.93
N ARG A 71 18.22 2.74 14.02
CA ARG A 71 19.20 2.88 15.10
C ARG A 71 20.61 2.94 14.55
N ILE A 72 21.39 3.89 15.06
CA ILE A 72 22.82 4.02 14.74
C ILE A 72 23.63 3.19 15.72
N ALA A 73 24.45 2.28 15.21
CA ALA A 73 25.38 1.44 15.95
C ALA A 73 26.84 1.87 15.67
N LYS A 74 27.67 1.89 16.70
CA LYS A 74 29.09 2.25 16.63
C LYS A 74 30.02 1.05 16.83
N SER A 75 29.44 -0.13 16.99
CA SER A 75 30.16 -1.40 17.09
C SER A 75 29.31 -2.55 16.53
N VAL A 76 29.97 -3.63 16.13
CA VAL A 76 29.28 -4.87 15.69
C VAL A 76 28.41 -5.44 16.83
N ALA A 77 28.87 -5.34 18.08
CA ALA A 77 28.10 -5.81 19.23
C ALA A 77 26.78 -5.05 19.41
N GLU A 78 26.78 -3.71 19.22
CA GLU A 78 25.55 -2.91 19.23
C GLU A 78 24.60 -3.29 18.09
N VAL A 79 25.12 -3.62 16.90
CA VAL A 79 24.28 -4.10 15.79
C VAL A 79 23.57 -5.39 16.19
N GLY A 80 24.29 -6.36 16.77
CA GLY A 80 23.71 -7.62 17.25
C GLY A 80 22.69 -7.43 18.38
N GLU A 81 22.94 -6.49 19.28
CA GLU A 81 21.99 -6.12 20.35
C GLU A 81 20.71 -5.51 19.78
N PHE A 82 20.83 -4.51 18.90
CA PHE A 82 19.67 -3.89 18.26
C PHE A 82 18.87 -4.89 17.43
N ALA A 83 19.54 -5.81 16.74
CA ALA A 83 18.86 -6.86 15.98
C ALA A 83 18.00 -7.77 16.89
N LYS A 84 18.52 -8.16 18.06
CA LYS A 84 17.75 -8.96 19.05
C LYS A 84 16.58 -8.18 19.63
N GLN A 85 16.71 -6.88 19.83
CA GLN A 85 15.66 -6.02 20.37
C GLN A 85 14.54 -5.75 19.36
N MET A 86 14.89 -5.59 18.08
CA MET A 86 13.96 -5.10 17.05
C MET A 86 13.24 -6.23 16.30
N LEU A 87 13.92 -7.36 16.03
CA LEU A 87 13.29 -8.49 15.34
C LEU A 87 12.20 -9.15 16.20
N GLY A 88 11.04 -9.34 15.60
CA GLY A 88 9.85 -9.90 16.27
C GLY A 88 9.04 -8.88 17.06
N ALA A 89 9.58 -7.69 17.33
CA ALA A 89 8.88 -6.63 18.04
C ALA A 89 7.94 -5.84 17.12
N THR A 90 6.89 -5.24 17.70
CA THR A 90 5.85 -4.50 16.97
C THR A 90 6.15 -3.00 16.94
N LEU A 91 6.47 -2.47 15.77
CA LEU A 91 6.75 -1.05 15.58
C LEU A 91 5.48 -0.29 15.24
N VAL A 92 5.17 0.74 16.03
CA VAL A 92 4.05 1.67 15.84
C VAL A 92 4.59 2.96 15.24
N THR A 93 4.05 3.36 14.10
CA THR A 93 4.32 4.63 13.41
C THR A 93 3.01 5.36 13.13
N ILE A 94 3.07 6.60 12.66
CA ILE A 94 1.85 7.32 12.23
C ILE A 94 1.11 6.54 11.13
N GLN A 95 1.84 5.90 10.21
CA GLN A 95 1.25 5.17 9.08
C GLN A 95 0.70 3.79 9.46
N THR A 96 1.26 3.12 10.47
CA THR A 96 0.73 1.82 10.93
C THR A 96 -0.48 1.94 11.85
N GLY A 97 -0.79 3.15 12.33
CA GLY A 97 -1.77 3.33 13.38
C GLY A 97 -1.39 2.62 14.69
N ALA A 98 -2.32 2.55 15.65
CA ALA A 98 -2.09 1.98 16.99
C ALA A 98 -1.80 0.46 16.97
N HIS A 99 -2.21 -0.25 15.91
CA HIS A 99 -1.95 -1.69 15.79
C HIS A 99 -0.48 -1.99 15.55
N GLY A 100 0.26 -1.09 14.91
CA GLY A 100 1.65 -1.30 14.56
C GLY A 100 1.85 -2.42 13.53
N LYS A 101 3.12 -2.67 13.18
CA LYS A 101 3.53 -3.80 12.32
C LYS A 101 4.66 -4.55 12.99
N GLN A 102 4.63 -5.87 12.96
CA GLN A 102 5.72 -6.71 13.46
C GLN A 102 6.94 -6.60 12.53
N VAL A 103 8.11 -6.43 13.12
CA VAL A 103 9.36 -6.33 12.39
C VAL A 103 9.91 -7.74 12.15
N ASN A 104 9.68 -8.27 10.95
CA ASN A 104 10.12 -9.62 10.57
C ASN A 104 11.51 -9.63 9.92
N ARG A 105 12.04 -8.46 9.56
CA ARG A 105 13.35 -8.30 8.91
C ARG A 105 13.97 -6.95 9.22
N LEU A 106 15.29 -6.91 9.17
CA LEU A 106 16.09 -5.71 9.33
C LEU A 106 16.95 -5.49 8.08
N TYR A 107 17.37 -4.27 7.89
CA TYR A 107 18.40 -3.89 6.93
C TYR A 107 19.54 -3.22 7.69
N ILE A 108 20.74 -3.82 7.64
CA ILE A 108 21.94 -3.26 8.24
C ILE A 108 22.71 -2.56 7.13
N GLU A 109 22.92 -1.27 7.28
CA GLU A 109 23.50 -0.40 6.26
C GLU A 109 24.75 0.28 6.77
N GLU A 110 25.72 0.54 5.86
CA GLU A 110 26.86 1.39 6.16
C GLU A 110 26.42 2.80 6.54
N GLY A 111 27.05 3.40 7.54
CA GLY A 111 26.81 4.80 7.90
C GLY A 111 27.22 5.74 6.77
N SER A 112 26.45 6.79 6.54
CA SER A 112 26.74 7.82 5.56
C SER A 112 27.04 9.15 6.26
N ASP A 113 28.15 9.80 5.86
CA ASP A 113 28.47 11.18 6.30
C ASP A 113 27.63 12.16 5.49
N ILE A 114 26.44 12.46 5.99
CA ILE A 114 25.46 13.33 5.31
C ILE A 114 25.91 14.79 5.44
N ASP A 115 25.89 15.50 4.30
CA ASP A 115 26.05 16.96 4.23
C ASP A 115 24.70 17.64 4.00
N LYS A 116 23.89 17.10 3.06
CA LYS A 116 22.56 17.62 2.72
C LYS A 116 21.57 16.50 2.47
N GLU A 117 20.33 16.74 2.83
CA GLU A 117 19.20 15.84 2.59
C GLU A 117 18.18 16.50 1.67
N PHE A 118 17.66 15.75 0.72
CA PHE A 118 16.69 16.18 -0.28
C PHE A 118 15.55 15.18 -0.38
N TYR A 119 14.45 15.64 -0.94
CA TYR A 119 13.32 14.80 -1.34
C TYR A 119 13.25 14.68 -2.85
N LEU A 120 12.99 13.48 -3.36
CA LEU A 120 12.67 13.22 -4.75
C LEU A 120 11.65 12.11 -4.84
N SER A 121 10.55 12.33 -5.57
CA SER A 121 9.62 11.26 -5.92
C SER A 121 9.23 11.30 -7.40
N ILE A 122 8.81 10.14 -7.89
CA ILE A 122 8.29 9.92 -9.23
C ILE A 122 6.95 9.21 -9.10
N LEU A 123 5.94 9.70 -9.79
CA LEU A 123 4.60 9.14 -9.76
C LEU A 123 3.90 9.29 -11.11
N VAL A 124 2.89 8.48 -11.34
CA VAL A 124 2.00 8.62 -12.50
C VAL A 124 0.99 9.71 -12.21
N ASN A 125 1.02 10.79 -13.00
CA ASN A 125 0.00 11.82 -12.97
C ASN A 125 -1.19 11.38 -13.82
N ARG A 126 -2.29 11.03 -13.17
CA ARG A 126 -3.50 10.53 -13.85
C ARG A 126 -4.28 11.60 -14.58
N GLU A 127 -4.12 12.86 -14.20
CA GLU A 127 -4.80 13.99 -14.84
C GLU A 127 -4.20 14.28 -16.24
N THR A 128 -2.86 14.25 -16.34
CA THR A 128 -2.15 14.53 -17.58
C THR A 128 -1.69 13.28 -18.33
N SER A 129 -1.79 12.09 -17.71
CA SER A 129 -1.26 10.81 -18.22
C SER A 129 0.26 10.84 -18.45
N GLU A 130 0.97 11.58 -17.61
CA GLU A 130 2.42 11.78 -17.66
C GLU A 130 3.12 11.20 -16.43
N VAL A 131 4.44 11.07 -16.50
CA VAL A 131 5.28 10.72 -15.35
C VAL A 131 5.75 12.01 -14.69
N SER A 132 5.30 12.28 -13.47
CA SER A 132 5.66 13.48 -12.72
C SER A 132 6.79 13.23 -11.75
N PHE A 133 7.72 14.19 -11.67
CA PHE A 133 8.74 14.31 -10.67
C PHE A 133 8.35 15.38 -9.66
N VAL A 134 8.53 15.09 -8.37
CA VAL A 134 8.38 16.04 -7.27
C VAL A 134 9.71 16.10 -6.54
N VAL A 135 10.28 17.29 -6.45
CA VAL A 135 11.64 17.50 -5.93
C VAL A 135 11.63 18.62 -4.90
N SER A 136 12.33 18.44 -3.77
CA SER A 136 12.45 19.48 -2.74
C SER A 136 13.83 19.49 -2.11
N THR A 137 14.28 20.67 -1.68
CA THR A 137 15.47 20.83 -0.81
C THR A 137 15.23 20.37 0.62
N GLU A 138 14.00 20.07 1.01
CA GLU A 138 13.60 19.59 2.34
C GLU A 138 13.49 18.06 2.32
N GLY A 139 14.57 17.37 2.69
CA GLY A 139 14.61 15.91 2.82
C GLY A 139 14.53 15.44 4.26
N GLY A 140 14.25 14.15 4.47
CA GLY A 140 14.17 13.54 5.82
C GLY A 140 12.95 13.97 6.64
N VAL A 141 12.01 14.71 6.03
CA VAL A 141 10.77 15.22 6.66
C VAL A 141 9.54 14.76 5.90
N ASN A 142 8.36 15.00 6.46
CA ASN A 142 7.10 14.72 5.78
C ASN A 142 6.89 15.75 4.66
N ILE A 143 6.78 15.30 3.42
CA ILE A 143 6.63 16.18 2.25
C ILE A 143 5.27 16.87 2.20
N GLU A 144 4.22 16.28 2.74
CA GLU A 144 2.89 16.88 2.84
C GLU A 144 2.92 18.13 3.74
N ASP A 145 3.69 18.07 4.84
CA ASP A 145 3.90 19.23 5.71
C ASP A 145 4.66 20.35 4.98
N VAL A 146 5.64 19.99 4.15
CA VAL A 146 6.37 20.96 3.31
C VAL A 146 5.43 21.56 2.27
N ALA A 147 4.60 20.75 1.60
CA ALA A 147 3.63 21.20 0.62
C ALA A 147 2.61 22.18 1.20
N HIS A 148 2.22 21.96 2.45
CA HIS A 148 1.26 22.85 3.15
C HIS A 148 1.91 24.13 3.65
N ASN A 149 3.09 24.05 4.25
CA ASN A 149 3.72 25.17 4.96
C ASN A 149 4.69 25.99 4.12
N SER A 150 5.26 25.42 3.05
CA SER A 150 6.31 26.01 2.21
C SER A 150 6.26 25.48 0.78
N PRO A 151 5.11 25.64 0.08
CA PRO A 151 4.91 25.07 -1.27
C PRO A 151 5.94 25.56 -2.30
N GLU A 152 6.54 26.74 -2.09
CA GLU A 152 7.60 27.29 -2.93
C GLU A 152 8.90 26.48 -2.92
N LYS A 153 9.07 25.56 -1.94
CA LYS A 153 10.22 24.66 -1.86
C LYS A 153 10.03 23.37 -2.67
N ILE A 154 8.83 23.17 -3.23
CA ILE A 154 8.52 22.01 -4.05
C ILE A 154 8.52 22.40 -5.52
N VAL A 155 9.31 21.68 -6.29
CA VAL A 155 9.34 21.80 -7.75
C VAL A 155 8.74 20.53 -8.35
N THR A 156 7.68 20.68 -9.14
CA THR A 156 7.05 19.60 -9.86
C THR A 156 7.17 19.82 -11.35
N PHE A 157 7.52 18.78 -12.10
CA PHE A 157 7.49 18.76 -13.55
C PHE A 157 7.11 17.38 -14.05
N SER A 158 6.59 17.32 -15.27
CA SER A 158 6.15 16.07 -15.88
C SER A 158 6.95 15.74 -17.13
N ILE A 159 6.99 14.46 -17.46
CA ILE A 159 7.63 13.90 -18.64
C ILE A 159 6.57 13.16 -19.43
N ASP A 160 6.33 13.59 -20.66
CA ASP A 160 5.48 12.89 -21.60
C ASP A 160 6.14 11.54 -21.97
N PRO A 161 5.47 10.39 -21.70
CA PRO A 161 6.02 9.08 -22.02
C PRO A 161 6.37 8.87 -23.50
N ALA A 162 5.70 9.60 -24.40
CA ALA A 162 5.99 9.51 -25.84
C ALA A 162 7.34 10.11 -26.22
N THR A 163 7.79 11.13 -25.50
CA THR A 163 9.10 11.78 -25.73
C THR A 163 10.18 11.20 -24.81
N GLY A 164 9.79 10.69 -23.65
CA GLY A 164 10.69 10.15 -22.66
C GLY A 164 11.57 11.21 -21.98
N ILE A 165 12.56 10.71 -21.22
CA ILE A 165 13.47 11.58 -20.47
C ILE A 165 14.47 12.29 -21.40
N MET A 166 14.67 13.58 -21.15
CA MET A 166 15.61 14.43 -21.88
C MET A 166 16.60 15.10 -20.92
N GLY A 167 17.75 15.55 -21.41
CA GLY A 167 18.80 16.14 -20.56
C GLY A 167 18.36 17.37 -19.76
N HIS A 168 17.36 18.13 -20.24
CA HIS A 168 16.84 19.28 -19.49
C HIS A 168 16.08 18.87 -18.23
N HIS A 169 15.44 17.68 -18.19
CA HIS A 169 14.76 17.17 -16.99
C HIS A 169 15.76 16.97 -15.85
N GLY A 170 16.91 16.35 -16.13
CA GLY A 170 17.98 16.19 -15.14
C GLY A 170 18.55 17.52 -14.65
N ARG A 171 18.71 18.51 -15.56
CA ARG A 171 19.10 19.89 -15.17
C ARG A 171 18.03 20.56 -14.30
N THR A 172 16.74 20.30 -14.57
CA THR A 172 15.66 20.81 -13.71
C THR A 172 15.78 20.26 -12.30
N VAL A 173 16.06 18.95 -12.12
CA VAL A 173 16.32 18.36 -10.81
C VAL A 173 17.55 18.99 -10.15
N ALA A 174 18.67 19.12 -10.87
CA ALA A 174 19.89 19.72 -10.33
C ALA A 174 19.66 21.15 -9.85
N ASN A 175 18.93 21.96 -10.63
CA ASN A 175 18.60 23.34 -10.28
C ASN A 175 17.64 23.42 -9.07
N ALA A 176 16.59 22.57 -9.04
CA ALA A 176 15.66 22.50 -7.92
C ALA A 176 16.37 22.17 -6.58
N LEU A 177 17.34 21.26 -6.65
CA LEU A 177 18.17 20.87 -5.49
C LEU A 177 19.36 21.81 -5.23
N LYS A 178 19.49 22.87 -6.03
CA LYS A 178 20.60 23.86 -5.94
C LYS A 178 21.98 23.19 -6.02
N LEU A 179 22.09 22.16 -6.87
CA LEU A 179 23.34 21.43 -7.12
C LEU A 179 24.09 22.04 -8.30
N SER A 180 25.42 22.05 -8.22
CA SER A 180 26.31 22.60 -9.25
C SER A 180 27.52 21.71 -9.48
N GLY A 181 28.27 21.94 -10.55
CA GLY A 181 29.49 21.22 -10.87
C GLY A 181 29.25 19.70 -11.05
N ASP A 182 30.03 18.90 -10.39
CA ASP A 182 29.93 17.43 -10.50
C ASP A 182 28.68 16.88 -9.85
N LEU A 183 28.14 17.53 -8.81
CA LEU A 183 26.85 17.14 -8.21
C LEU A 183 25.69 17.34 -9.17
N ALA A 184 25.71 18.40 -10.00
CA ALA A 184 24.69 18.59 -11.03
C ALA A 184 24.73 17.45 -12.07
N LYS A 185 25.91 17.04 -12.53
CA LYS A 185 26.07 15.89 -13.45
C LYS A 185 25.59 14.58 -12.81
N GLN A 186 25.87 14.37 -11.52
CA GLN A 186 25.35 13.22 -10.80
C GLN A 186 23.83 13.25 -10.73
N ALA A 187 23.20 14.41 -10.49
CA ALA A 187 21.74 14.55 -10.48
C ALA A 187 21.12 14.30 -11.85
N GLU A 188 21.74 14.79 -12.94
CA GLU A 188 21.28 14.50 -14.31
C GLU A 188 21.31 12.99 -14.59
N LYS A 189 22.41 12.32 -14.26
CA LYS A 189 22.55 10.87 -14.42
C LYS A 189 21.53 10.12 -13.57
N LEU A 190 21.40 10.48 -12.29
CA LEU A 190 20.44 9.87 -11.36
C LEU A 190 19.01 9.98 -11.91
N THR A 191 18.61 11.17 -12.37
CA THR A 191 17.27 11.40 -12.91
C THR A 191 16.95 10.47 -14.08
N ALA A 192 17.91 10.28 -14.99
CA ALA A 192 17.76 9.37 -16.13
C ALA A 192 17.64 7.90 -15.67
N GLN A 193 18.46 7.49 -14.71
CA GLN A 193 18.44 6.13 -14.15
C GLN A 193 17.14 5.82 -13.41
N LEU A 194 16.64 6.76 -12.59
CA LEU A 194 15.37 6.59 -11.88
C LEU A 194 14.17 6.52 -12.82
N TYR A 195 14.12 7.37 -13.85
CA TYR A 195 13.09 7.30 -14.87
C TYR A 195 13.11 5.98 -15.62
N ALA A 196 14.30 5.51 -16.00
CA ALA A 196 14.46 4.24 -16.70
C ALA A 196 13.96 3.06 -15.84
N ALA A 197 14.31 3.04 -14.54
CA ALA A 197 13.81 2.04 -13.60
C ALA A 197 12.29 2.11 -13.44
N PHE A 198 11.75 3.32 -13.28
CA PHE A 198 10.33 3.56 -13.09
C PHE A 198 9.49 3.02 -14.23
N VAL A 199 9.86 3.35 -15.47
CA VAL A 199 9.15 2.89 -16.67
C VAL A 199 9.39 1.40 -16.95
N ALA A 200 10.64 0.93 -16.84
CA ALA A 200 10.98 -0.46 -17.18
C ALA A 200 10.34 -1.50 -16.24
N LYS A 201 10.01 -1.11 -15.00
CA LYS A 201 9.43 -1.98 -13.98
C LYS A 201 7.95 -1.68 -13.70
N ASP A 202 7.29 -0.82 -14.47
CA ASP A 202 5.91 -0.39 -14.24
C ASP A 202 5.67 0.05 -12.80
N MET A 203 6.54 0.92 -12.29
CA MET A 203 6.35 1.50 -10.99
C MET A 203 5.17 2.49 -11.03
N SER A 204 4.32 2.44 -10.02
CA SER A 204 3.26 3.44 -9.82
C SER A 204 3.74 4.61 -8.97
N MET A 205 4.74 4.38 -8.10
CA MET A 205 5.38 5.39 -7.26
C MET A 205 6.80 4.96 -6.89
N LEU A 206 7.71 5.91 -6.94
CA LEU A 206 9.06 5.82 -6.38
C LEU A 206 9.29 7.06 -5.52
N GLU A 207 9.55 6.88 -4.23
CA GLU A 207 9.87 7.95 -3.30
C GLU A 207 11.26 7.72 -2.72
N ILE A 208 12.09 8.76 -2.75
CA ILE A 208 13.42 8.81 -2.15
C ILE A 208 13.41 9.89 -1.07
N ASN A 209 13.47 9.49 0.19
CA ASN A 209 13.38 10.41 1.32
C ASN A 209 14.17 9.90 2.54
N PRO A 210 15.47 10.32 2.67
CA PRO A 210 16.12 11.32 1.84
C PRO A 210 16.97 10.78 0.68
N LEU A 211 17.13 11.61 -0.36
CA LEU A 211 18.26 11.62 -1.26
C LEU A 211 19.34 12.47 -0.60
N VAL A 212 20.59 12.01 -0.52
CA VAL A 212 21.63 12.72 0.24
C VAL A 212 22.83 13.10 -0.61
N VAL A 213 23.42 14.24 -0.29
CA VAL A 213 24.81 14.55 -0.64
C VAL A 213 25.68 14.18 0.54
N THR A 214 26.69 13.38 0.31
CA THR A 214 27.69 13.04 1.34
C THR A 214 28.78 14.11 1.41
N LYS A 215 29.49 14.20 2.55
CA LYS A 215 30.65 15.09 2.69
C LYS A 215 31.76 14.81 1.68
N GLN A 216 31.78 13.61 1.09
CA GLN A 216 32.67 13.22 0.01
C GLN A 216 32.20 13.70 -1.38
N GLY A 217 31.11 14.47 -1.46
CA GLY A 217 30.58 15.01 -2.71
C GLY A 217 29.88 13.96 -3.59
N GLN A 218 29.26 12.96 -2.99
CA GLN A 218 28.50 11.92 -3.71
C GLN A 218 27.00 12.09 -3.47
N LEU A 219 26.21 11.99 -4.55
CA LEU A 219 24.75 11.95 -4.47
C LEU A 219 24.30 10.48 -4.36
N ARG A 220 23.60 10.12 -3.28
CA ARG A 220 23.18 8.75 -2.99
C ARG A 220 21.73 8.66 -2.51
N VAL A 221 21.07 7.56 -2.86
CA VAL A 221 19.77 7.18 -2.29
C VAL A 221 20.00 6.54 -0.92
N LEU A 222 19.45 7.16 0.13
CA LEU A 222 19.58 6.66 1.50
C LEU A 222 18.36 5.85 1.94
N ASP A 223 17.16 6.30 1.59
CA ASP A 223 15.91 5.53 1.80
C ASP A 223 15.07 5.59 0.52
N ALA A 224 14.46 4.48 0.17
CA ALA A 224 13.62 4.35 -1.02
C ALA A 224 12.36 3.54 -0.71
N LYS A 225 11.22 4.05 -1.19
CA LYS A 225 9.94 3.36 -1.19
C LYS A 225 9.47 3.21 -2.63
N VAL A 226 9.12 2.00 -3.02
CA VAL A 226 8.69 1.68 -4.38
C VAL A 226 7.37 0.94 -4.33
N SER A 227 6.45 1.37 -5.17
CA SER A 227 5.18 0.68 -5.45
C SER A 227 5.09 0.38 -6.93
N PHE A 228 4.52 -0.76 -7.28
CA PHE A 228 4.32 -1.21 -8.65
C PHE A 228 2.85 -1.21 -9.02
N ASP A 229 2.56 -1.13 -10.31
CA ASP A 229 1.23 -1.37 -10.84
C ASP A 229 0.92 -2.88 -10.76
N ASP A 230 -0.07 -3.25 -9.95
CA ASP A 230 -0.48 -4.64 -9.77
C ASP A 230 -0.95 -5.28 -11.09
N ASN A 231 -1.52 -4.47 -11.99
CA ASN A 231 -1.97 -4.95 -13.29
C ASN A 231 -0.83 -5.30 -14.24
N ALA A 232 0.40 -4.87 -13.96
CA ALA A 232 1.58 -5.15 -14.75
C ALA A 232 2.44 -6.29 -14.20
N LEU A 233 2.19 -6.80 -12.99
CA LEU A 233 3.02 -7.80 -12.32
C LEU A 233 3.15 -9.12 -13.10
N TYR A 234 2.16 -9.47 -13.94
CA TYR A 234 2.22 -10.67 -14.77
C TYR A 234 3.42 -10.68 -15.73
N ARG A 235 3.94 -9.51 -16.11
CA ARG A 235 5.13 -9.36 -16.97
C ARG A 235 6.43 -9.10 -16.20
N HIS A 236 6.34 -9.01 -14.86
CA HIS A 236 7.47 -8.80 -13.95
C HIS A 236 7.54 -9.89 -12.87
N PRO A 237 7.84 -11.17 -13.23
CA PRO A 237 7.91 -12.24 -12.26
C PRO A 237 9.04 -12.07 -11.23
N ASP A 238 10.10 -11.36 -11.60
CA ASP A 238 11.20 -10.97 -10.71
C ASP A 238 10.74 -9.99 -9.63
N VAL A 239 9.90 -9.02 -9.98
CA VAL A 239 9.28 -8.09 -9.03
C VAL A 239 8.25 -8.80 -8.16
N LEU A 240 7.40 -9.65 -8.74
CA LEU A 240 6.41 -10.43 -8.01
C LEU A 240 7.05 -11.33 -6.93
N ALA A 241 8.23 -11.88 -7.20
CA ALA A 241 8.99 -12.68 -6.23
C ALA A 241 9.47 -11.89 -5.00
N LEU A 242 9.45 -10.55 -5.05
CA LEU A 242 9.79 -9.67 -3.93
C LEU A 242 8.62 -9.42 -2.96
N ARG A 243 7.42 -9.88 -3.29
CA ARG A 243 6.20 -9.67 -2.51
C ARG A 243 6.35 -10.23 -1.10
N ASP A 244 5.92 -9.46 -0.12
CA ASP A 244 5.84 -9.88 1.27
C ASP A 244 4.39 -9.83 1.75
N GLU A 245 3.71 -10.97 1.68
CA GLU A 245 2.31 -11.11 2.09
C GLU A 245 2.11 -10.80 3.58
N THR A 246 3.14 -10.87 4.43
CA THR A 246 3.03 -10.52 5.86
C THR A 246 2.83 -9.02 6.09
N GLU A 247 3.11 -8.21 5.09
CA GLU A 247 2.92 -6.76 5.10
C GLU A 247 1.56 -6.32 4.54
N GLU A 248 0.83 -7.20 3.86
CA GLU A 248 -0.46 -6.93 3.24
C GLU A 248 -1.62 -7.22 4.21
N ASP A 249 -2.82 -6.79 3.85
CA ASP A 249 -4.03 -7.14 4.60
C ASP A 249 -4.44 -8.58 4.31
N ALA A 250 -4.67 -9.37 5.37
CA ALA A 250 -4.99 -10.80 5.22
C ALA A 250 -6.30 -11.06 4.47
N LYS A 251 -7.28 -10.15 4.53
CA LYS A 251 -8.55 -10.26 3.80
C LYS A 251 -8.36 -9.95 2.31
N GLU A 252 -7.50 -8.97 2.00
CA GLU A 252 -7.14 -8.63 0.62
C GLU A 252 -6.38 -9.78 -0.05
N ILE A 253 -5.46 -10.41 0.68
CA ILE A 253 -4.76 -11.63 0.22
C ILE A 253 -5.76 -12.76 -0.02
N GLU A 254 -6.67 -13.02 0.93
CA GLU A 254 -7.66 -14.08 0.78
C GLU A 254 -8.59 -13.81 -0.41
N ALA A 255 -9.02 -12.56 -0.59
CA ALA A 255 -9.83 -12.14 -1.72
C ALA A 255 -9.13 -12.37 -3.07
N SER A 256 -7.84 -12.07 -3.15
CA SER A 256 -7.05 -12.24 -4.37
C SER A 256 -6.96 -13.70 -4.82
N LYS A 257 -6.97 -14.68 -3.90
CA LYS A 257 -7.00 -16.12 -4.21
C LYS A 257 -8.29 -16.55 -4.94
N HIS A 258 -9.36 -15.77 -4.79
CA HIS A 258 -10.66 -15.98 -5.41
C HIS A 258 -10.92 -15.02 -6.57
N ASP A 259 -9.90 -14.29 -7.02
CA ASP A 259 -10.02 -13.29 -8.09
C ASP A 259 -11.12 -12.26 -7.78
N LEU A 260 -11.14 -11.77 -6.54
CA LEU A 260 -12.02 -10.74 -6.01
C LEU A 260 -11.21 -9.45 -5.78
N ASN A 261 -11.79 -8.31 -6.19
CA ASN A 261 -11.23 -7.00 -5.87
C ASN A 261 -11.77 -6.53 -4.51
N TYR A 262 -10.95 -6.63 -3.48
CA TYR A 262 -11.31 -6.29 -2.11
C TYR A 262 -10.36 -5.24 -1.55
N VAL A 263 -10.90 -4.24 -0.84
CA VAL A 263 -10.14 -3.28 -0.04
C VAL A 263 -10.80 -3.16 1.33
N THR A 264 -10.02 -3.34 2.39
CA THR A 264 -10.47 -3.15 3.78
C THR A 264 -10.66 -1.66 4.08
N LEU A 265 -11.78 -1.30 4.71
CA LEU A 265 -12.10 0.05 5.18
C LEU A 265 -12.48 0.02 6.66
N ASP A 266 -12.53 1.20 7.30
CA ASP A 266 -12.76 1.33 8.75
C ASP A 266 -14.23 1.39 9.17
N GLY A 267 -15.16 1.03 8.28
CA GLY A 267 -16.59 1.12 8.53
C GLY A 267 -17.21 -0.12 9.18
N ASN A 268 -18.54 -0.17 9.15
CA ASN A 268 -19.32 -1.22 9.79
C ASN A 268 -20.43 -1.81 8.89
N ILE A 269 -20.58 -1.35 7.66
CA ILE A 269 -21.46 -1.95 6.65
C ILE A 269 -20.61 -2.70 5.64
N GLY A 270 -20.72 -4.03 5.64
CA GLY A 270 -20.11 -4.87 4.60
C GLY A 270 -20.81 -4.66 3.25
N CYS A 271 -20.02 -4.52 2.19
CA CYS A 271 -20.53 -4.27 0.84
C CYS A 271 -20.14 -5.42 -0.09
N MET A 272 -21.08 -5.94 -0.89
CA MET A 272 -20.83 -6.86 -1.99
C MET A 272 -21.54 -6.37 -3.24
N VAL A 273 -20.77 -6.05 -4.27
CA VAL A 273 -21.27 -5.37 -5.47
C VAL A 273 -20.63 -5.99 -6.72
N ASN A 274 -21.27 -5.91 -7.86
CA ASN A 274 -20.67 -6.25 -9.14
C ASN A 274 -20.42 -4.98 -9.96
N GLY A 275 -19.16 -4.67 -10.15
CA GLY A 275 -18.68 -3.50 -10.87
C GLY A 275 -18.21 -2.37 -9.95
N ALA A 276 -16.99 -1.91 -10.18
CA ALA A 276 -16.31 -0.93 -9.34
C ALA A 276 -17.06 0.40 -9.20
N GLY A 277 -17.68 0.90 -10.29
CA GLY A 277 -18.47 2.13 -10.25
C GLY A 277 -19.70 2.01 -9.35
N LEU A 278 -20.41 0.86 -9.42
CA LEU A 278 -21.55 0.59 -8.57
C LEU A 278 -21.13 0.40 -7.10
N ALA A 279 -19.94 -0.19 -6.85
CA ALA A 279 -19.38 -0.33 -5.51
C ALA A 279 -19.08 1.05 -4.90
N MET A 280 -18.46 1.96 -5.64
CA MET A 280 -18.20 3.33 -5.18
C MET A 280 -19.51 4.07 -4.87
N ALA A 281 -20.51 4.02 -5.76
CA ALA A 281 -21.82 4.62 -5.54
C ALA A 281 -22.54 4.04 -4.30
N THR A 282 -22.39 2.73 -4.07
CA THR A 282 -22.95 2.06 -2.87
C THR A 282 -22.29 2.55 -1.60
N MET A 283 -20.96 2.71 -1.60
CA MET A 283 -20.23 3.25 -0.45
C MET A 283 -20.59 4.71 -0.16
N ASP A 284 -20.76 5.53 -1.20
CA ASP A 284 -21.10 6.94 -1.07
C ASP A 284 -22.50 7.11 -0.46
N ILE A 285 -23.48 6.35 -0.92
CA ILE A 285 -24.84 6.45 -0.38
C ILE A 285 -24.93 5.95 1.07
N ILE A 286 -24.15 4.93 1.46
CA ILE A 286 -24.06 4.49 2.85
C ILE A 286 -23.53 5.64 3.74
N LYS A 287 -22.51 6.37 3.28
CA LYS A 287 -21.97 7.54 3.98
C LYS A 287 -22.98 8.67 4.06
N LEU A 288 -23.76 8.92 3.00
CA LEU A 288 -24.80 9.93 2.97
C LEU A 288 -25.86 9.69 4.06
N TYR A 289 -26.19 8.42 4.35
CA TYR A 289 -27.11 8.03 5.44
C TYR A 289 -26.45 7.90 6.83
N GLY A 290 -25.19 8.33 6.96
CA GLY A 290 -24.50 8.50 8.25
C GLY A 290 -23.91 7.21 8.83
N MET A 291 -23.62 6.23 7.98
CA MET A 291 -22.84 5.03 8.32
C MET A 291 -21.57 4.96 7.47
N ALA A 292 -20.71 3.98 7.69
CA ALA A 292 -19.47 3.84 6.95
C ALA A 292 -19.32 2.44 6.35
N PRO A 293 -18.86 2.30 5.08
CA PRO A 293 -18.57 1.00 4.49
C PRO A 293 -17.34 0.35 5.17
N ALA A 294 -17.44 -0.94 5.45
CA ALA A 294 -16.36 -1.74 6.04
C ALA A 294 -15.36 -2.24 4.98
N ASN A 295 -15.79 -2.24 3.73
CA ASN A 295 -14.97 -2.68 2.61
C ASN A 295 -15.48 -2.13 1.27
N PHE A 296 -14.56 -2.04 0.31
CA PHE A 296 -14.88 -2.10 -1.11
C PHE A 296 -14.82 -3.57 -1.53
N LEU A 297 -15.79 -4.05 -2.29
CA LEU A 297 -15.74 -5.38 -2.91
C LEU A 297 -16.49 -5.39 -4.23
N ASP A 298 -15.76 -5.67 -5.29
CA ASP A 298 -16.30 -5.95 -6.61
C ASP A 298 -16.10 -7.44 -6.92
N VAL A 299 -17.20 -8.18 -7.04
CA VAL A 299 -17.16 -9.61 -7.39
C VAL A 299 -16.98 -9.84 -8.90
N GLY A 300 -16.99 -8.75 -9.72
CA GLY A 300 -16.86 -8.79 -11.16
C GLY A 300 -18.11 -9.26 -11.89
N GLY A 301 -18.15 -9.01 -13.20
CA GLY A 301 -19.31 -9.33 -14.05
C GLY A 301 -19.50 -10.83 -14.38
N GLY A 302 -18.53 -11.68 -14.03
CA GLY A 302 -18.55 -13.13 -14.27
C GLY A 302 -18.56 -13.96 -12.99
N ALA A 303 -18.92 -13.39 -11.83
CA ALA A 303 -18.91 -14.11 -10.58
C ALA A 303 -19.89 -15.31 -10.58
N ASP A 304 -19.38 -16.43 -10.12
CA ASP A 304 -20.11 -17.65 -9.89
C ASP A 304 -20.47 -17.82 -8.39
N ARG A 305 -21.15 -18.90 -8.08
CA ARG A 305 -21.50 -19.25 -6.69
C ARG A 305 -20.27 -19.31 -5.77
N THR A 306 -19.14 -19.80 -6.26
CA THR A 306 -17.92 -19.96 -5.47
C THR A 306 -17.33 -18.62 -5.06
N LYS A 307 -17.23 -17.67 -6.01
CA LYS A 307 -16.77 -16.30 -5.75
C LYS A 307 -17.70 -15.58 -4.77
N VAL A 308 -19.02 -15.69 -4.95
CA VAL A 308 -20.01 -15.08 -4.04
C VAL A 308 -19.87 -15.65 -2.63
N THR A 309 -19.71 -16.96 -2.49
CA THR A 309 -19.52 -17.60 -1.18
C THR A 309 -18.22 -17.14 -0.51
N ALA A 310 -17.12 -17.07 -1.25
CA ALA A 310 -15.85 -16.57 -0.74
C ALA A 310 -15.96 -15.10 -0.29
N ALA A 311 -16.59 -14.25 -1.10
CA ALA A 311 -16.85 -12.86 -0.77
C ALA A 311 -17.61 -12.70 0.55
N PHE A 312 -18.68 -13.45 0.75
CA PHE A 312 -19.45 -13.45 2.00
C PHE A 312 -18.60 -13.87 3.21
N LYS A 313 -17.79 -14.94 3.08
CA LYS A 313 -16.92 -15.42 4.14
C LYS A 313 -15.92 -14.34 4.55
N ILE A 314 -15.32 -13.64 3.60
CA ILE A 314 -14.36 -12.56 3.86
C ILE A 314 -15.05 -11.40 4.60
N ILE A 315 -16.22 -10.97 4.13
CA ILE A 315 -16.98 -9.88 4.79
C ILE A 315 -17.39 -10.28 6.21
N THR A 316 -17.91 -11.48 6.40
CA THR A 316 -18.41 -11.94 7.71
C THR A 316 -17.30 -12.26 8.71
N ALA A 317 -16.07 -12.47 8.26
CA ALA A 317 -14.91 -12.63 9.13
C ALA A 317 -14.48 -11.31 9.78
N ASP A 318 -14.97 -10.16 9.32
CA ASP A 318 -14.68 -8.87 9.92
C ASP A 318 -15.59 -8.60 11.15
N PRO A 319 -15.05 -8.53 12.38
CA PRO A 319 -15.83 -8.30 13.60
C PRO A 319 -16.48 -6.90 13.64
N ASN A 320 -16.01 -5.95 12.84
CA ASN A 320 -16.57 -4.61 12.75
C ASN A 320 -17.86 -4.57 11.93
N VAL A 321 -18.11 -5.55 11.07
CA VAL A 321 -19.29 -5.62 10.23
C VAL A 321 -20.54 -5.85 11.10
N LYS A 322 -21.47 -4.90 11.06
CA LYS A 322 -22.75 -4.92 11.78
C LYS A 322 -23.95 -5.17 10.88
N GLY A 323 -23.76 -5.10 9.57
CA GLY A 323 -24.77 -5.39 8.55
C GLY A 323 -24.13 -5.51 7.18
N ILE A 324 -24.78 -6.17 6.25
CA ILE A 324 -24.26 -6.40 4.89
C ILE A 324 -25.27 -5.88 3.86
N LEU A 325 -24.78 -5.09 2.92
CA LEU A 325 -25.51 -4.64 1.75
C LEU A 325 -24.96 -5.34 0.50
N VAL A 326 -25.80 -6.13 -0.13
CA VAL A 326 -25.57 -6.73 -1.46
C VAL A 326 -26.29 -5.88 -2.49
N ASN A 327 -25.54 -5.33 -3.44
CA ASN A 327 -26.10 -4.50 -4.50
C ASN A 327 -25.62 -5.00 -5.86
N ILE A 328 -26.49 -5.69 -6.58
CA ILE A 328 -26.18 -6.37 -7.84
C ILE A 328 -27.02 -5.79 -8.98
N PHE A 329 -26.32 -5.40 -10.03
CA PHE A 329 -26.94 -5.12 -11.31
C PHE A 329 -26.64 -6.25 -12.30
N GLY A 330 -27.65 -7.07 -12.59
CA GLY A 330 -27.55 -8.23 -13.49
C GLY A 330 -27.42 -7.80 -14.95
N GLY A 331 -26.25 -8.03 -15.51
CA GLY A 331 -26.00 -7.94 -16.95
C GLY A 331 -25.59 -9.31 -17.47
N ILE A 332 -24.30 -9.52 -17.71
CA ILE A 332 -23.72 -10.83 -18.02
C ILE A 332 -23.95 -11.79 -16.84
N MET A 333 -23.72 -11.31 -15.61
CA MET A 333 -24.08 -12.01 -14.39
C MET A 333 -25.59 -11.94 -14.17
N LYS A 334 -26.24 -13.08 -13.90
CA LYS A 334 -27.67 -13.17 -13.70
C LYS A 334 -28.03 -13.12 -12.22
N CYS A 335 -29.13 -12.43 -11.89
CA CYS A 335 -29.58 -12.25 -10.51
C CYS A 335 -29.97 -13.55 -9.80
N ASP A 336 -30.44 -14.55 -10.52
CA ASP A 336 -30.76 -15.87 -9.98
C ASP A 336 -29.51 -16.61 -9.47
N ILE A 337 -28.41 -16.60 -10.22
CA ILE A 337 -27.14 -17.19 -9.83
C ILE A 337 -26.57 -16.51 -8.55
N ILE A 338 -26.66 -15.19 -8.51
CA ILE A 338 -26.24 -14.43 -7.31
C ILE A 338 -27.12 -14.78 -6.11
N ALA A 339 -28.43 -14.83 -6.29
CA ALA A 339 -29.37 -15.19 -5.22
C ALA A 339 -29.08 -16.58 -4.66
N GLU A 340 -28.81 -17.57 -5.51
CA GLU A 340 -28.35 -18.90 -5.08
C GLU A 340 -27.04 -18.86 -4.30
N GLY A 341 -26.06 -18.10 -4.78
CA GLY A 341 -24.78 -17.89 -4.11
C GLY A 341 -24.93 -17.25 -2.74
N VAL A 342 -25.74 -16.19 -2.64
CA VAL A 342 -26.08 -15.51 -1.39
C VAL A 342 -26.75 -16.48 -0.41
N VAL A 343 -27.76 -17.22 -0.84
CA VAL A 343 -28.49 -18.21 0.00
C VAL A 343 -27.53 -19.28 0.51
N ALA A 344 -26.65 -19.80 -0.35
CA ALA A 344 -25.67 -20.82 0.04
C ALA A 344 -24.67 -20.26 1.05
N ALA A 345 -24.11 -19.08 0.80
CA ALA A 345 -23.14 -18.44 1.66
C ALA A 345 -23.70 -18.10 3.04
N VAL A 346 -24.92 -17.56 3.09
CA VAL A 346 -25.60 -17.22 4.35
C VAL A 346 -25.89 -18.48 5.20
N LYS A 347 -26.32 -19.58 4.56
CA LYS A 347 -26.52 -20.86 5.25
C LYS A 347 -25.21 -21.44 5.78
N GLU A 348 -24.13 -21.36 4.98
CA GLU A 348 -22.82 -21.89 5.36
C GLU A 348 -22.14 -21.05 6.45
N ALA A 349 -22.23 -19.72 6.35
CA ALA A 349 -21.61 -18.81 7.31
C ALA A 349 -22.41 -18.64 8.62
N GLY A 350 -23.67 -19.05 8.66
CA GLY A 350 -24.53 -18.83 9.84
C GLY A 350 -24.70 -17.35 10.15
N LEU A 351 -25.03 -16.53 9.17
CA LEU A 351 -25.07 -15.07 9.25
C LEU A 351 -25.89 -14.58 10.45
N LYS A 352 -25.33 -13.73 11.28
CA LYS A 352 -25.95 -13.17 12.48
C LYS A 352 -26.28 -11.68 12.37
N VAL A 353 -25.84 -11.03 11.29
CA VAL A 353 -26.04 -9.59 11.06
C VAL A 353 -27.14 -9.38 10.02
N PRO A 354 -27.84 -8.21 10.01
CA PRO A 354 -28.82 -7.88 9.00
C PRO A 354 -28.23 -7.95 7.58
N LEU A 355 -29.01 -8.50 6.65
CA LEU A 355 -28.67 -8.60 5.23
C LEU A 355 -29.73 -7.88 4.39
N VAL A 356 -29.33 -6.85 3.69
CA VAL A 356 -30.15 -6.16 2.69
C VAL A 356 -29.65 -6.53 1.30
N VAL A 357 -30.55 -6.89 0.39
CA VAL A 357 -30.21 -7.30 -0.98
C VAL A 357 -31.03 -6.51 -1.98
N ARG A 358 -30.33 -5.77 -2.82
CA ARG A 358 -30.88 -5.15 -4.02
C ARG A 358 -30.42 -5.91 -5.25
N LEU A 359 -31.37 -6.40 -6.03
CA LEU A 359 -31.14 -7.04 -7.31
C LEU A 359 -31.88 -6.28 -8.40
N GLU A 360 -31.20 -6.04 -9.52
CA GLU A 360 -31.81 -5.45 -10.72
C GLU A 360 -31.16 -6.04 -11.98
N GLY A 361 -31.87 -5.98 -13.11
CA GLY A 361 -31.38 -6.47 -14.41
C GLY A 361 -31.83 -7.90 -14.73
N THR A 362 -30.94 -8.68 -15.37
CA THR A 362 -31.26 -10.01 -15.92
C THR A 362 -31.69 -11.01 -14.83
N ASN A 363 -32.83 -11.65 -15.00
CA ASN A 363 -33.43 -12.65 -14.10
C ASN A 363 -33.74 -12.11 -12.69
N VAL A 364 -34.03 -10.80 -12.56
CA VAL A 364 -34.29 -10.16 -11.28
C VAL A 364 -35.47 -10.79 -10.52
N GLU A 365 -36.60 -11.08 -11.19
CA GLU A 365 -37.76 -11.68 -10.54
C GLU A 365 -37.46 -13.08 -10.01
N GLN A 366 -36.70 -13.87 -10.76
CA GLN A 366 -36.26 -15.19 -10.32
C GLN A 366 -35.31 -15.09 -9.11
N GLY A 367 -34.35 -14.17 -9.14
CA GLY A 367 -33.47 -13.91 -8.02
C GLY A 367 -34.20 -13.48 -6.75
N LYS A 368 -35.14 -12.52 -6.88
CA LYS A 368 -36.04 -12.10 -5.77
C LYS A 368 -36.88 -13.25 -5.23
N LYS A 369 -37.37 -14.14 -6.09
CA LYS A 369 -38.12 -15.34 -5.69
C LYS A 369 -37.24 -16.30 -4.87
N ILE A 370 -36.04 -16.63 -5.35
CA ILE A 370 -35.09 -17.50 -4.65
C ILE A 370 -34.81 -16.95 -3.24
N LEU A 371 -34.53 -15.64 -3.10
CA LEU A 371 -34.30 -15.02 -1.79
C LEU A 371 -35.52 -15.14 -0.86
N ARG A 372 -36.75 -14.87 -1.34
CA ARG A 372 -37.97 -14.97 -0.55
C ARG A 372 -38.26 -16.41 -0.08
N GLU A 373 -38.03 -17.39 -0.95
CA GLU A 373 -38.29 -18.81 -0.66
C GLU A 373 -37.17 -19.49 0.15
N SER A 374 -36.05 -18.82 0.33
CA SER A 374 -34.90 -19.37 1.04
C SER A 374 -35.11 -19.61 2.53
N GLY A 375 -36.12 -18.97 3.13
CA GLY A 375 -36.37 -18.97 4.58
C GLY A 375 -35.34 -18.15 5.40
N LEU A 376 -34.49 -17.40 4.75
CA LEU A 376 -33.49 -16.55 5.39
C LEU A 376 -34.08 -15.17 5.70
N ASN A 377 -33.56 -14.52 6.76
CA ASN A 377 -33.93 -13.15 7.08
C ASN A 377 -33.18 -12.16 6.18
N VAL A 378 -33.61 -12.10 4.91
CA VAL A 378 -33.07 -11.18 3.90
C VAL A 378 -34.10 -10.07 3.68
N VAL A 379 -33.65 -8.83 3.78
CA VAL A 379 -34.48 -7.65 3.50
C VAL A 379 -34.29 -7.25 2.04
N PRO A 380 -35.31 -7.39 1.18
CA PRO A 380 -35.21 -6.95 -0.21
C PRO A 380 -35.26 -5.42 -0.29
N ALA A 381 -34.53 -4.87 -1.26
CA ALA A 381 -34.60 -3.44 -1.59
C ALA A 381 -34.96 -3.25 -3.07
N ASP A 382 -35.66 -2.15 -3.35
CA ASP A 382 -36.17 -1.87 -4.69
C ASP A 382 -35.17 -1.07 -5.52
N ASP A 383 -34.51 -0.11 -4.89
CA ASP A 383 -33.44 0.71 -5.51
C ASP A 383 -32.26 0.91 -4.55
N LEU A 384 -31.25 1.67 -4.98
CA LEU A 384 -30.04 1.89 -4.20
C LEU A 384 -30.28 2.76 -2.97
N ASP A 385 -31.19 3.72 -3.07
CA ASP A 385 -31.57 4.61 -1.96
C ASP A 385 -32.31 3.83 -0.88
N ASP A 386 -33.32 3.07 -1.25
CA ASP A 386 -34.07 2.17 -0.36
C ASP A 386 -33.15 1.13 0.31
N ALA A 387 -32.19 0.60 -0.43
CA ALA A 387 -31.21 -0.35 0.09
C ALA A 387 -30.34 0.28 1.20
N ALA A 388 -29.84 1.50 0.98
CA ALA A 388 -29.04 2.22 1.95
C ALA A 388 -29.84 2.60 3.20
N GLN A 389 -31.06 3.09 3.05
CA GLN A 389 -31.96 3.39 4.17
C GLN A 389 -32.25 2.13 5.01
N LYS A 390 -32.58 1.01 4.37
CA LYS A 390 -32.89 -0.24 5.04
C LYS A 390 -31.71 -0.80 5.83
N ILE A 391 -30.50 -0.82 5.24
CA ILE A 391 -29.34 -1.36 5.94
C ILE A 391 -28.94 -0.46 7.12
N VAL A 392 -28.96 0.85 6.94
CA VAL A 392 -28.63 1.81 8.01
C VAL A 392 -29.66 1.70 9.15
N LYS A 393 -30.95 1.59 8.85
CA LYS A 393 -32.00 1.40 9.84
C LYS A 393 -31.83 0.07 10.59
N ALA A 394 -31.53 -1.01 9.88
CA ALA A 394 -31.35 -2.32 10.49
C ALA A 394 -30.16 -2.37 11.45
N VAL A 395 -29.06 -1.69 11.11
CA VAL A 395 -27.86 -1.65 11.96
C VAL A 395 -28.04 -0.69 13.16
N LYS A 396 -28.76 0.44 12.99
CA LYS A 396 -29.04 1.36 14.11
C LYS A 396 -30.07 0.82 15.10
N GLY A 397 -30.89 -0.15 14.68
CA GLY A 397 -31.93 -0.73 15.51
C GLY A 397 -31.59 -2.08 16.14
N SER A 398 -30.39 -2.57 15.90
CA SER A 398 -29.89 -3.88 16.41
C SER A 398 -29.01 -3.74 17.66
#